data_2313416250c167e053b7f5d870fcbdcd
#
_entry.id   2313416250c167e053b7f5d870fcbdcd
#
_cell.length_a   1.000
_cell.length_b   1.000
_cell.length_c   1.000
_cell.angle_alpha   90.00
_cell.angle_beta   90.00
_cell.angle_gamma   90.00
#
_symmetry.space_group_name_H-M   'P 1'
#
loop_
_entity.id
_entity.type
_entity.pdbx_description
1 polymer ?
#
loop_
_entity_poly.entity_id
_entity_poly.type
_entity_poly.pdbx_seq_one_letter_code
_entity_poly.pdbx_strand_id
1 'polypeptide(L)'
;MFQASLFDFPSADEKKDTERILFLRKELNRHNYNYYVLNAPEISDRQFDDMMHELQELEERHPEMSDPNSPTQRVGSDLSNDFEPVTHKRPMLSLGNTYSRGDVQAFYERVAEGLGGEPFDICCELKFDGLSISLLYEHGRLVRAATRGDGVQGDDVTANVRTIRTVPLVLPEGMDYPDEFEIRGEVLMPWESFERLNAERERREEPLFANPRNAASGTLKSKKSAAVAQRRLDAYLYYLWGDALTAQTHYERMQQAARWGFNVSPTAKLAHSLQDIYDYIDYWDEARHSLPFATDGIVLKVNDLRQQQRLGYTAKNPRWAIAYKFQAEQAVTRLLDVTFQVGRTGAVTPVANMEPV
;
A
#
# COMPACT_ATOMS: atom_id res chain seq x y z
N MET A 1 46.17 -26.27 -22.82
CA MET A 1 46.44 -26.28 -21.36
C MET A 1 45.91 -24.99 -20.81
N PHE A 2 44.67 -24.96 -20.37
CA PHE A 2 44.11 -23.82 -19.66
C PHE A 2 44.22 -24.11 -18.16
N GLN A 3 45.14 -23.41 -17.50
CA GLN A 3 45.19 -23.37 -16.03
C GLN A 3 44.03 -22.51 -15.54
N ALA A 4 43.01 -23.14 -14.99
CA ALA A 4 42.02 -22.46 -14.17
C ALA A 4 42.74 -22.02 -12.88
N SER A 5 42.83 -20.72 -12.64
CA SER A 5 43.23 -20.13 -11.37
C SER A 5 42.17 -20.50 -10.33
N LEU A 6 42.46 -21.44 -9.45
CA LEU A 6 41.68 -21.73 -8.26
C LEU A 6 42.04 -20.68 -7.19
N PHE A 7 40.97 -20.03 -6.63
CA PHE A 7 40.99 -19.15 -5.46
C PHE A 7 41.57 -17.74 -5.67
N ASP A 8 40.79 -16.86 -6.31
CA ASP A 8 40.85 -15.44 -5.97
C ASP A 8 40.12 -15.23 -4.62
N PHE A 9 40.87 -15.26 -3.53
CA PHE A 9 40.39 -14.77 -2.25
C PHE A 9 40.29 -13.25 -2.37
N PRO A 10 39.14 -12.64 -2.02
CA PRO A 10 39.01 -11.19 -2.04
C PRO A 10 40.09 -10.52 -1.21
N SER A 11 40.65 -9.45 -1.71
CA SER A 11 41.69 -8.66 -1.01
C SER A 11 41.18 -8.17 0.36
N ALA A 12 42.06 -7.76 1.25
CA ALA A 12 41.65 -7.21 2.54
C ALA A 12 40.79 -5.96 2.38
N ASP A 13 41.00 -5.16 1.32
CA ASP A 13 40.25 -3.96 1.00
C ASP A 13 38.87 -4.33 0.44
N GLU A 14 38.74 -5.32 -0.43
CA GLU A 14 37.44 -5.82 -0.95
C GLU A 14 36.56 -6.40 0.17
N LYS A 15 37.15 -7.13 1.15
CA LYS A 15 36.41 -7.59 2.33
C LYS A 15 35.88 -6.42 3.16
N LYS A 16 36.68 -5.38 3.32
CA LYS A 16 36.30 -4.18 4.07
C LYS A 16 35.19 -3.39 3.36
N ASP A 17 35.26 -3.25 2.03
CA ASP A 17 34.23 -2.61 1.24
C ASP A 17 32.92 -3.42 1.27
N THR A 18 33.00 -4.76 1.17
CA THR A 18 31.83 -5.65 1.31
C THR A 18 31.13 -5.48 2.66
N GLU A 19 31.88 -5.52 3.76
CA GLU A 19 31.32 -5.31 5.11
C GLU A 19 30.69 -3.92 5.23
N ARG A 20 31.32 -2.90 4.63
CA ARG A 20 30.82 -1.52 4.65
C ARG A 20 29.52 -1.35 3.87
N ILE A 21 29.39 -1.96 2.68
CA ILE A 21 28.16 -1.98 1.87
C ILE A 21 27.01 -2.59 2.67
N LEU A 22 27.23 -3.75 3.27
CA LEU A 22 26.18 -4.43 4.06
C LEU A 22 25.77 -3.59 5.27
N PHE A 23 26.71 -2.99 5.96
CA PHE A 23 26.45 -2.08 7.08
C PHE A 23 25.60 -0.88 6.64
N LEU A 24 26.01 -0.19 5.57
CA LEU A 24 25.32 1.00 5.07
C LEU A 24 23.90 0.67 4.61
N ARG A 25 23.68 -0.44 3.90
CA ARG A 25 22.35 -0.90 3.52
C ARG A 25 21.43 -1.12 4.72
N LYS A 26 21.95 -1.77 5.75
CA LYS A 26 21.20 -2.03 7.00
C LYS A 26 20.83 -0.73 7.71
N GLU A 27 21.81 0.14 7.94
CA GLU A 27 21.59 1.41 8.66
C GLU A 27 20.67 2.37 7.89
N LEU A 28 20.87 2.51 6.57
CA LEU A 28 20.00 3.37 5.75
C LEU A 28 18.54 2.86 5.72
N ASN A 29 18.30 1.55 5.67
CA ASN A 29 16.95 1.00 5.78
C ASN A 29 16.35 1.27 7.17
N ARG A 30 17.13 1.15 8.25
CA ARG A 30 16.69 1.47 9.62
C ARG A 30 16.33 2.96 9.76
N HIS A 31 17.19 3.85 9.30
CA HIS A 31 16.94 5.30 9.35
C HIS A 31 15.76 5.72 8.47
N ASN A 32 15.60 5.10 7.30
CA ASN A 32 14.44 5.32 6.45
C ASN A 32 13.13 4.92 7.16
N TYR A 33 13.10 3.78 7.84
CA TYR A 33 11.96 3.35 8.63
C TYR A 33 11.66 4.30 9.79
N ASN A 34 12.69 4.69 10.56
CA ASN A 34 12.54 5.64 11.67
C ASN A 34 11.99 6.98 11.20
N TYR A 35 12.45 7.48 10.05
CA TYR A 35 12.01 8.77 9.50
C TYR A 35 10.59 8.71 8.93
N TYR A 36 10.32 7.76 8.00
CA TYR A 36 9.06 7.75 7.23
C TYR A 36 7.90 6.99 7.88
N VAL A 37 8.17 6.02 8.74
CA VAL A 37 7.14 5.19 9.38
C VAL A 37 6.93 5.59 10.85
N LEU A 38 8.02 5.71 11.62
CA LEU A 38 7.93 6.07 13.04
C LEU A 38 7.88 7.58 13.31
N ASN A 39 8.19 8.41 12.31
CA ASN A 39 8.33 9.86 12.45
C ASN A 39 9.29 10.27 13.61
N ALA A 40 10.36 9.48 13.79
CA ALA A 40 11.34 9.58 14.85
C ALA A 40 12.78 9.51 14.30
N PRO A 41 13.25 10.53 13.55
CA PRO A 41 14.59 10.52 12.98
C PRO A 41 15.67 10.52 14.05
N GLU A 42 16.69 9.66 13.91
CA GLU A 42 17.84 9.55 14.82
C GLU A 42 19.08 10.28 14.28
N ILE A 43 19.12 10.57 13.00
CA ILE A 43 20.22 11.29 12.33
C ILE A 43 19.67 12.46 11.53
N SER A 44 20.53 13.43 11.20
CA SER A 44 20.16 14.55 10.34
C SER A 44 20.06 14.12 8.87
N ASP A 45 19.29 14.88 8.07
CA ASP A 45 19.18 14.67 6.62
C ASP A 45 20.56 14.62 5.95
N ARG A 46 21.47 15.50 6.36
CA ARG A 46 22.83 15.53 5.83
C ARG A 46 23.60 14.25 6.11
N GLN A 47 23.50 13.71 7.33
CA GLN A 47 24.16 12.43 7.67
C GLN A 47 23.57 11.27 6.86
N PHE A 48 22.25 11.28 6.63
CA PHE A 48 21.61 10.30 5.79
C PHE A 48 22.09 10.40 4.33
N ASP A 49 22.17 11.61 3.78
CA ASP A 49 22.66 11.86 2.42
C ASP A 49 24.14 11.46 2.25
N ASP A 50 24.99 11.76 3.23
CA ASP A 50 26.41 11.37 3.23
C ASP A 50 26.56 9.83 3.20
N MET A 51 25.77 9.10 4.01
CA MET A 51 25.76 7.63 4.02
C MET A 51 25.21 7.06 2.70
N MET A 52 24.20 7.69 2.11
CA MET A 52 23.63 7.28 0.82
C MET A 52 24.65 7.44 -0.30
N HIS A 53 25.38 8.54 -0.31
CA HIS A 53 26.41 8.82 -1.30
C HIS A 53 27.58 7.83 -1.19
N GLU A 54 28.05 7.56 0.03
CA GLU A 54 29.08 6.55 0.28
C GLU A 54 28.65 5.16 -0.23
N LEU A 55 27.38 4.77 0.01
CA LEU A 55 26.86 3.51 -0.48
C LEU A 55 26.81 3.46 -2.01
N GLN A 56 26.40 4.55 -2.67
CA GLN A 56 26.40 4.62 -4.14
C GLN A 56 27.79 4.45 -4.73
N GLU A 57 28.79 5.15 -4.20
CA GLU A 57 30.19 5.02 -4.65
C GLU A 57 30.75 3.60 -4.45
N LEU A 58 30.40 2.95 -3.33
CA LEU A 58 30.82 1.58 -3.06
C LEU A 58 30.15 0.59 -4.02
N GLU A 59 28.83 0.72 -4.27
CA GLU A 59 28.11 -0.16 -5.18
C GLU A 59 28.54 0.01 -6.64
N GLU A 60 28.92 1.23 -7.06
CA GLU A 60 29.52 1.47 -8.39
C GLU A 60 30.89 0.77 -8.56
N ARG A 61 31.69 0.69 -7.49
CA ARG A 61 32.97 -0.03 -7.49
C ARG A 61 32.83 -1.54 -7.41
N HIS A 62 31.70 -2.02 -6.85
CA HIS A 62 31.41 -3.44 -6.61
C HIS A 62 30.10 -3.88 -7.29
N PRO A 63 30.02 -3.87 -8.64
CA PRO A 63 28.81 -4.24 -9.38
C PRO A 63 28.37 -5.70 -9.13
N GLU A 64 29.27 -6.58 -8.70
CA GLU A 64 28.98 -7.96 -8.28
C GLU A 64 28.10 -8.03 -7.03
N MET A 65 28.09 -6.96 -6.22
CA MET A 65 27.23 -6.82 -5.04
C MET A 65 25.92 -6.12 -5.33
N SER A 66 25.55 -5.94 -6.61
CA SER A 66 24.30 -5.32 -7.00
C SER A 66 23.11 -5.99 -6.32
N ASP A 67 22.26 -5.19 -5.70
CA ASP A 67 21.07 -5.66 -4.98
C ASP A 67 19.86 -4.78 -5.36
N PRO A 68 18.81 -5.35 -5.99
CA PRO A 68 17.63 -4.61 -6.37
C PRO A 68 16.88 -4.01 -5.16
N ASN A 69 17.16 -4.50 -3.95
CA ASN A 69 16.57 -3.98 -2.71
C ASN A 69 17.53 -3.06 -1.93
N SER A 70 18.63 -2.63 -2.53
CA SER A 70 19.46 -1.59 -1.93
C SER A 70 18.69 -0.28 -1.76
N PRO A 71 18.93 0.49 -0.69
CA PRO A 71 18.38 1.84 -0.55
C PRO A 71 18.66 2.74 -1.76
N THR A 72 19.78 2.54 -2.46
CA THR A 72 20.16 3.28 -3.67
C THR A 72 19.21 3.05 -4.84
N GLN A 73 18.52 1.89 -4.90
CA GLN A 73 17.55 1.56 -5.94
C GLN A 73 16.21 2.29 -5.79
N ARG A 74 15.99 3.01 -4.68
CA ARG A 74 14.79 3.84 -4.47
C ARG A 74 14.78 5.11 -5.32
N VAL A 75 15.87 5.45 -5.98
CA VAL A 75 15.98 6.65 -6.83
C VAL A 75 15.15 6.53 -8.10
N GLY A 76 14.80 5.31 -8.51
CA GLY A 76 14.07 5.04 -9.74
C GLY A 76 14.94 5.10 -11.00
N SER A 77 14.41 4.64 -12.12
CA SER A 77 15.07 4.60 -13.42
C SER A 77 14.24 5.33 -14.48
N ASP A 78 14.90 5.94 -15.46
CA ASP A 78 14.26 6.51 -16.64
C ASP A 78 13.95 5.46 -17.73
N LEU A 79 14.35 4.22 -17.54
CA LEU A 79 14.03 3.11 -18.45
C LEU A 79 12.53 2.86 -18.44
N SER A 80 11.93 2.86 -19.62
CA SER A 80 10.52 2.55 -19.82
C SER A 80 10.37 1.04 -20.01
N ASN A 81 9.66 0.38 -19.09
CA ASN A 81 9.24 -0.99 -19.25
C ASN A 81 7.71 -1.05 -19.37
N ASP A 82 7.20 -1.89 -20.26
CA ASP A 82 5.79 -2.29 -20.21
C ASP A 82 5.60 -3.19 -18.99
N PHE A 83 4.45 -3.04 -18.32
CA PHE A 83 4.16 -3.84 -17.14
C PHE A 83 3.84 -5.28 -17.54
N GLU A 84 4.54 -6.23 -16.93
CA GLU A 84 4.23 -7.64 -17.11
C GLU A 84 2.99 -8.04 -16.29
N PRO A 85 2.13 -8.91 -16.83
CA PRO A 85 0.99 -9.41 -16.09
C PRO A 85 1.42 -10.41 -15.01
N VAL A 86 0.86 -10.27 -13.82
CA VAL A 86 1.12 -11.14 -12.66
C VAL A 86 -0.18 -11.78 -12.20
N THR A 87 -0.22 -13.11 -12.17
CA THR A 87 -1.33 -13.85 -11.56
C THR A 87 -1.16 -13.90 -10.04
N HIS A 88 -2.21 -13.52 -9.31
CA HIS A 88 -2.20 -13.57 -7.85
C HIS A 88 -2.27 -15.01 -7.34
N LYS A 89 -1.44 -15.37 -6.34
CA LYS A 89 -1.52 -16.68 -5.66
C LYS A 89 -2.90 -16.91 -5.03
N ARG A 90 -3.54 -15.82 -4.57
CA ARG A 90 -4.93 -15.79 -4.09
C ARG A 90 -5.66 -14.60 -4.70
N PRO A 91 -6.92 -14.74 -5.11
CA PRO A 91 -7.68 -13.63 -5.68
C PRO A 91 -7.72 -12.43 -4.74
N MET A 92 -7.64 -11.23 -5.29
CA MET A 92 -7.85 -9.97 -4.59
C MET A 92 -9.31 -9.56 -4.71
N LEU A 93 -10.15 -10.10 -3.84
CA LEU A 93 -11.59 -9.89 -3.86
C LEU A 93 -11.95 -8.45 -3.49
N SER A 94 -13.06 -7.97 -4.04
CA SER A 94 -13.68 -6.73 -3.60
C SER A 94 -14.47 -6.93 -2.30
N LEU A 95 -14.72 -5.86 -1.56
CA LEU A 95 -15.64 -5.86 -0.42
C LEU A 95 -17.05 -5.46 -0.88
N GLY A 96 -18.08 -6.02 -0.24
CA GLY A 96 -19.43 -5.51 -0.38
C GLY A 96 -19.52 -4.11 0.24
N ASN A 97 -20.16 -3.16 -0.48
CA ASN A 97 -20.38 -1.81 0.05
C ASN A 97 -21.68 -1.73 0.83
N THR A 98 -21.67 -0.96 1.91
CA THR A 98 -22.82 -0.57 2.70
C THR A 98 -22.83 0.93 2.92
N TYR A 99 -24.00 1.53 3.14
CA TYR A 99 -24.16 2.97 3.19
C TYR A 99 -24.99 3.44 4.39
N SER A 100 -25.54 2.52 5.18
CA SER A 100 -26.39 2.82 6.33
C SER A 100 -26.04 1.98 7.55
N ARG A 101 -26.39 2.46 8.73
CA ARG A 101 -26.28 1.68 9.98
C ARG A 101 -27.11 0.40 9.92
N GLY A 102 -28.26 0.43 9.25
CA GLY A 102 -29.10 -0.76 9.04
C GLY A 102 -28.37 -1.85 8.24
N ASP A 103 -27.58 -1.47 7.22
CA ASP A 103 -26.76 -2.43 6.45
C ASP A 103 -25.66 -3.03 7.32
N VAL A 104 -25.02 -2.21 8.19
CA VAL A 104 -24.00 -2.66 9.14
C VAL A 104 -24.60 -3.63 10.15
N GLN A 105 -25.77 -3.31 10.70
CA GLN A 105 -26.51 -4.21 11.59
C GLN A 105 -26.83 -5.54 10.90
N ALA A 106 -27.38 -5.49 9.69
CA ALA A 106 -27.69 -6.68 8.89
C ALA A 106 -26.43 -7.54 8.60
N PHE A 107 -25.28 -6.91 8.42
CA PHE A 107 -24.01 -7.64 8.32
C PHE A 107 -23.65 -8.31 9.65
N TYR A 108 -23.73 -7.61 10.77
CA TYR A 108 -23.41 -8.12 12.10
C TYR A 108 -24.32 -9.32 12.46
N GLU A 109 -25.62 -9.22 12.16
CA GLU A 109 -26.60 -10.30 12.38
C GLU A 109 -26.30 -11.53 11.50
N ARG A 110 -25.96 -11.34 10.21
CA ARG A 110 -25.55 -12.45 9.33
C ARG A 110 -24.26 -13.14 9.80
N VAL A 111 -23.31 -12.41 10.36
CA VAL A 111 -22.09 -12.98 10.97
C VAL A 111 -22.48 -13.81 12.19
N ALA A 112 -23.31 -13.28 13.09
CA ALA A 112 -23.77 -13.98 14.29
C ALA A 112 -24.53 -15.28 13.94
N GLU A 113 -25.43 -15.23 12.96
CA GLU A 113 -26.14 -16.41 12.44
C GLU A 113 -25.18 -17.44 11.81
N GLY A 114 -24.27 -16.97 10.95
CA GLY A 114 -23.27 -17.84 10.29
C GLY A 114 -22.30 -18.51 11.25
N LEU A 115 -22.08 -17.93 12.43
CA LEU A 115 -21.28 -18.48 13.52
C LEU A 115 -22.10 -19.29 14.55
N GLY A 116 -23.44 -19.39 14.36
CA GLY A 116 -24.31 -20.14 15.26
C GLY A 116 -24.43 -19.53 16.65
N GLY A 117 -24.28 -18.21 16.79
CA GLY A 117 -24.33 -17.48 18.06
C GLY A 117 -23.01 -17.51 18.87
N GLU A 118 -21.91 -18.03 18.29
CA GLU A 118 -20.59 -17.96 18.91
C GLU A 118 -20.14 -16.48 19.01
N PRO A 119 -19.55 -16.05 20.13
CA PRO A 119 -19.02 -14.69 20.27
C PRO A 119 -17.95 -14.38 19.21
N PHE A 120 -17.94 -13.15 18.71
CA PHE A 120 -16.96 -12.68 17.75
C PHE A 120 -16.67 -11.19 17.94
N ASP A 121 -15.48 -10.79 17.52
CA ASP A 121 -15.05 -9.40 17.48
C ASP A 121 -14.93 -8.93 16.04
N ILE A 122 -15.15 -7.64 15.83
CA ILE A 122 -14.94 -6.97 14.55
C ILE A 122 -13.71 -6.08 14.65
N CYS A 123 -12.76 -6.26 13.74
CA CYS A 123 -11.68 -5.30 13.53
C CYS A 123 -12.20 -4.18 12.60
N CYS A 124 -12.24 -2.95 13.12
CA CYS A 124 -12.63 -1.74 12.39
C CYS A 124 -11.36 -1.03 11.89
N GLU A 125 -11.29 -0.73 10.61
CA GLU A 125 -10.15 -0.06 9.98
C GLU A 125 -10.63 1.06 9.06
N LEU A 126 -9.78 2.06 8.83
CA LEU A 126 -10.05 3.06 7.80
C LEU A 126 -9.98 2.43 6.40
N LYS A 127 -10.91 2.82 5.54
CA LYS A 127 -10.89 2.48 4.13
C LYS A 127 -10.09 3.51 3.36
N PHE A 128 -8.84 3.20 3.10
CA PHE A 128 -7.96 4.06 2.32
C PHE A 128 -8.45 4.19 0.88
N ASP A 129 -8.38 5.38 0.32
CA ASP A 129 -8.78 5.67 -1.06
C ASP A 129 -7.56 5.83 -1.97
N GLY A 130 -7.12 4.73 -2.54
CA GLY A 130 -5.93 4.64 -3.37
C GLY A 130 -6.00 3.53 -4.41
N LEU A 131 -4.88 2.87 -4.63
CA LEU A 131 -4.73 1.72 -5.53
C LEU A 131 -4.27 0.49 -4.76
N SER A 132 -5.09 -0.57 -4.78
CA SER A 132 -4.77 -1.80 -4.07
C SER A 132 -3.53 -2.48 -4.64
N ILE A 133 -2.67 -2.95 -3.74
CA ILE A 133 -1.38 -3.55 -4.03
C ILE A 133 -1.21 -4.87 -3.28
N SER A 134 -0.54 -5.84 -3.89
CA SER A 134 -0.04 -7.07 -3.28
C SER A 134 1.48 -7.07 -3.33
N LEU A 135 2.12 -7.29 -2.19
CA LEU A 135 3.57 -7.34 -2.00
C LEU A 135 3.97 -8.76 -1.60
N LEU A 136 4.82 -9.39 -2.39
CA LEU A 136 5.41 -10.71 -2.08
C LEU A 136 6.79 -10.51 -1.48
N TYR A 137 7.00 -11.12 -0.32
CA TYR A 137 8.30 -11.20 0.36
C TYR A 137 8.79 -12.63 0.42
N GLU A 138 10.09 -12.81 0.14
CA GLU A 138 10.82 -14.06 0.34
C GLU A 138 12.07 -13.77 1.17
N HIS A 139 12.29 -14.55 2.21
CA HIS A 139 13.42 -14.40 3.14
C HIS A 139 13.58 -12.95 3.66
N GLY A 140 12.45 -12.29 3.97
CA GLY A 140 12.42 -10.92 4.44
C GLY A 140 12.73 -9.85 3.38
N ARG A 141 12.73 -10.18 2.08
CA ARG A 141 13.07 -9.27 0.98
C ARG A 141 11.88 -9.09 0.03
N LEU A 142 11.64 -7.86 -0.40
CA LEU A 142 10.60 -7.59 -1.42
C LEU A 142 11.03 -8.21 -2.76
N VAL A 143 10.26 -9.20 -3.20
CA VAL A 143 10.49 -9.89 -4.48
C VAL A 143 9.62 -9.28 -5.58
N ARG A 144 8.33 -9.05 -5.28
CA ARG A 144 7.37 -8.60 -6.28
C ARG A 144 6.27 -7.73 -5.66
N ALA A 145 5.83 -6.75 -6.44
CA ALA A 145 4.66 -5.93 -6.15
C ALA A 145 3.72 -5.93 -7.37
N ALA A 146 2.44 -6.27 -7.16
CA ALA A 146 1.45 -6.34 -8.23
C ALA A 146 0.21 -5.53 -7.87
N THR A 147 -0.34 -4.80 -8.85
CA THR A 147 -1.65 -4.14 -8.70
C THR A 147 -2.76 -5.20 -8.61
N ARG A 148 -3.93 -4.84 -8.07
CA ARG A 148 -5.07 -5.75 -8.01
C ARG A 148 -5.52 -6.23 -9.40
N GLY A 149 -5.49 -5.35 -10.41
CA GLY A 149 -6.04 -5.64 -11.72
C GLY A 149 -7.51 -6.02 -11.64
N ASP A 150 -7.88 -7.14 -12.28
CA ASP A 150 -9.24 -7.71 -12.24
C ASP A 150 -9.52 -8.58 -10.99
N GLY A 151 -8.52 -8.69 -10.10
CA GLY A 151 -8.56 -9.51 -8.89
C GLY A 151 -7.94 -10.90 -9.06
N VAL A 152 -7.73 -11.37 -10.28
CA VAL A 152 -7.02 -12.63 -10.61
C VAL A 152 -5.62 -12.31 -11.13
N GLN A 153 -5.52 -11.29 -11.96
CA GLN A 153 -4.29 -10.83 -12.58
C GLN A 153 -4.14 -9.32 -12.45
N GLY A 154 -2.93 -8.85 -12.15
CA GLY A 154 -2.57 -7.44 -12.07
C GLY A 154 -1.29 -7.14 -12.84
N ASP A 155 -0.85 -5.90 -12.78
CA ASP A 155 0.39 -5.43 -13.42
C ASP A 155 1.55 -5.53 -12.42
N ASP A 156 2.73 -6.02 -12.85
CA ASP A 156 3.96 -5.94 -12.08
C ASP A 156 4.44 -4.48 -11.98
N VAL A 157 4.37 -3.93 -10.78
CA VAL A 157 4.79 -2.55 -10.48
C VAL A 157 5.97 -2.51 -9.51
N THR A 158 6.73 -3.59 -9.41
CA THR A 158 7.79 -3.77 -8.41
C THR A 158 8.81 -2.63 -8.46
N ALA A 159 9.26 -2.22 -9.65
CA ALA A 159 10.21 -1.12 -9.81
C ALA A 159 9.67 0.21 -9.27
N ASN A 160 8.37 0.48 -9.46
CA ASN A 160 7.71 1.68 -8.98
C ASN A 160 7.49 1.62 -7.46
N VAL A 161 7.07 0.46 -6.93
CA VAL A 161 6.86 0.28 -5.49
C VAL A 161 8.17 0.41 -4.70
N ARG A 162 9.30 0.00 -5.25
CA ARG A 162 10.62 0.20 -4.62
C ARG A 162 10.92 1.67 -4.32
N THR A 163 10.31 2.61 -5.03
CA THR A 163 10.46 4.06 -4.78
C THR A 163 9.62 4.55 -3.59
N ILE A 164 8.64 3.78 -3.13
CA ILE A 164 7.76 4.14 -2.00
C ILE A 164 8.52 3.89 -0.70
N ARG A 165 8.79 4.96 0.03
CA ARG A 165 9.68 4.92 1.20
C ARG A 165 9.11 4.21 2.41
N THR A 166 7.78 4.17 2.54
CA THR A 166 7.07 3.43 3.59
C THR A 166 6.93 1.93 3.32
N VAL A 167 7.37 1.45 2.15
CA VAL A 167 7.48 0.01 1.85
C VAL A 167 8.91 -0.45 2.16
N PRO A 168 9.12 -1.34 3.15
CA PRO A 168 10.44 -1.88 3.44
C PRO A 168 10.91 -2.78 2.28
N LEU A 169 12.11 -2.55 1.75
CA LEU A 169 12.69 -3.42 0.72
C LEU A 169 13.32 -4.67 1.33
N VAL A 170 13.84 -4.54 2.55
CA VAL A 170 14.41 -5.62 3.35
C VAL A 170 13.91 -5.45 4.77
N LEU A 171 13.37 -6.51 5.35
CA LEU A 171 12.91 -6.53 6.73
C LEU A 171 14.07 -6.67 7.72
N PRO A 172 13.90 -6.20 8.97
CA PRO A 172 14.91 -6.39 10.01
C PRO A 172 15.22 -7.87 10.25
N GLU A 173 16.48 -8.21 10.42
CA GLU A 173 16.91 -9.57 10.75
C GLU A 173 16.45 -10.01 12.16
N GLY A 174 16.27 -11.32 12.34
CA GLY A 174 15.93 -11.91 13.64
C GLY A 174 14.47 -11.75 14.04
N MET A 175 13.61 -11.29 13.14
CA MET A 175 12.17 -11.28 13.34
C MET A 175 11.53 -12.62 12.96
N ASP A 176 10.32 -12.86 13.44
CA ASP A 176 9.54 -14.09 13.29
C ASP A 176 8.72 -14.17 11.99
N TYR A 177 9.22 -13.57 10.89
CA TYR A 177 8.52 -13.65 9.60
C TYR A 177 8.80 -14.98 8.90
N PRO A 178 7.79 -15.53 8.16
CA PRO A 178 7.98 -16.72 7.33
C PRO A 178 8.97 -16.50 6.19
N ASP A 179 9.53 -17.60 5.67
CA ASP A 179 10.37 -17.55 4.47
C ASP A 179 9.64 -16.92 3.27
N GLU A 180 8.35 -17.17 3.12
CA GLU A 180 7.49 -16.56 2.12
C GLU A 180 6.18 -16.08 2.75
N PHE A 181 5.78 -14.86 2.42
CA PHE A 181 4.47 -14.31 2.76
C PHE A 181 4.04 -13.21 1.79
N GLU A 182 2.74 -12.96 1.75
CA GLU A 182 2.12 -11.88 0.98
C GLU A 182 1.48 -10.88 1.95
N ILE A 183 1.74 -9.59 1.72
CA ILE A 183 1.06 -8.51 2.43
C ILE A 183 0.38 -7.59 1.43
N ARG A 184 -0.87 -7.24 1.69
CA ARG A 184 -1.69 -6.39 0.82
C ARG A 184 -1.99 -5.08 1.49
N GLY A 185 -2.14 -4.05 0.67
CA GLY A 185 -2.44 -2.71 1.14
C GLY A 185 -2.99 -1.82 0.06
N GLU A 186 -2.96 -0.54 0.35
CA GLU A 186 -3.35 0.52 -0.56
C GLU A 186 -2.18 1.47 -0.77
N VAL A 187 -1.81 1.71 -2.03
CA VAL A 187 -0.90 2.79 -2.41
C VAL A 187 -1.73 4.04 -2.62
N LEU A 188 -1.34 5.11 -1.97
CA LEU A 188 -2.07 6.37 -1.97
C LEU A 188 -1.15 7.56 -2.19
N MET A 189 -1.72 8.69 -2.52
CA MET A 189 -1.02 9.97 -2.62
C MET A 189 -1.46 10.85 -1.45
N PRO A 190 -0.55 11.24 -0.54
CA PRO A 190 -0.84 12.23 0.50
C PRO A 190 -1.34 13.55 -0.10
N TRP A 191 -2.21 14.27 0.63
CA TRP A 191 -2.77 15.55 0.18
C TRP A 191 -1.70 16.55 -0.22
N GLU A 192 -0.63 16.70 0.57
CA GLU A 192 0.50 17.57 0.25
C GLU A 192 1.13 17.23 -1.12
N SER A 193 1.31 15.93 -1.40
CA SER A 193 1.88 15.47 -2.67
C SER A 193 0.92 15.71 -3.84
N PHE A 194 -0.38 15.54 -3.61
CA PHE A 194 -1.43 15.79 -4.60
C PHE A 194 -1.53 17.26 -4.98
N GLU A 195 -1.56 18.15 -4.00
CA GLU A 195 -1.61 19.60 -4.21
C GLU A 195 -0.38 20.10 -4.96
N ARG A 196 0.82 19.64 -4.55
CA ARG A 196 2.06 19.97 -5.23
C ARG A 196 2.06 19.50 -6.69
N LEU A 197 1.58 18.27 -6.93
CA LEU A 197 1.50 17.70 -8.29
C LEU A 197 0.53 18.50 -9.17
N ASN A 198 -0.64 18.85 -8.66
CA ASN A 198 -1.62 19.65 -9.41
C ASN A 198 -1.14 21.08 -9.66
N ALA A 199 -0.49 21.73 -8.69
CA ALA A 199 0.13 23.04 -8.89
C ALA A 199 1.24 23.01 -9.95
N GLU A 200 1.99 21.91 -10.09
CA GLU A 200 2.98 21.73 -11.15
C GLU A 200 2.32 21.54 -12.51
N ARG A 201 1.24 20.74 -12.59
CA ARG A 201 0.47 20.53 -13.82
C ARG A 201 -0.19 21.81 -14.32
N GLU A 202 -0.77 22.59 -13.40
CA GLU A 202 -1.36 23.89 -13.73
C GLU A 202 -0.33 24.85 -14.36
N ARG A 203 0.88 24.93 -13.79
CA ARG A 203 1.99 25.72 -14.38
C ARG A 203 2.42 25.26 -15.77
N ARG A 204 2.17 23.99 -16.09
CA ARG A 204 2.48 23.40 -17.42
C ARG A 204 1.27 23.37 -18.34
N GLU A 205 0.13 23.97 -17.94
CA GLU A 205 -1.13 23.93 -18.68
C GLU A 205 -1.61 22.50 -18.99
N GLU A 206 -1.30 21.53 -18.10
CA GLU A 206 -1.74 20.15 -18.19
C GLU A 206 -3.06 19.95 -17.44
N PRO A 207 -3.93 18.99 -17.86
CA PRO A 207 -5.15 18.65 -17.12
C PRO A 207 -4.85 18.22 -15.69
N LEU A 208 -5.57 18.77 -14.72
CA LEU A 208 -5.41 18.42 -13.29
C LEU A 208 -5.95 17.04 -12.99
N PHE A 209 -5.40 16.39 -11.98
CA PHE A 209 -6.00 15.19 -11.41
C PHE A 209 -7.22 15.56 -10.57
N ALA A 210 -8.31 14.82 -10.73
CA ALA A 210 -9.56 15.08 -10.03
C ALA A 210 -9.50 14.78 -8.53
N ASN A 211 -8.69 13.79 -8.13
CA ASN A 211 -8.55 13.36 -6.74
C ASN A 211 -7.22 12.62 -6.50
N PRO A 212 -6.80 12.45 -5.22
CA PRO A 212 -5.56 11.73 -4.87
C PRO A 212 -5.51 10.29 -5.36
N ARG A 213 -6.64 9.57 -5.40
CA ARG A 213 -6.71 8.19 -5.91
C ARG A 213 -6.32 8.09 -7.37
N ASN A 214 -6.90 8.96 -8.23
CA ASN A 214 -6.56 8.99 -9.65
C ASN A 214 -5.10 9.38 -9.86
N ALA A 215 -4.58 10.33 -9.07
CA ALA A 215 -3.19 10.74 -9.10
C ALA A 215 -2.25 9.61 -8.66
N ALA A 216 -2.58 8.87 -7.60
CA ALA A 216 -1.82 7.71 -7.14
C ALA A 216 -1.80 6.60 -8.20
N SER A 217 -2.97 6.24 -8.77
CA SER A 217 -3.10 5.22 -9.80
C SER A 217 -2.30 5.56 -11.06
N GLY A 218 -2.46 6.80 -11.57
CA GLY A 218 -1.72 7.27 -12.75
C GLY A 218 -0.22 7.39 -12.50
N THR A 219 0.18 7.65 -11.26
CA THR A 219 1.59 7.69 -10.87
C THR A 219 2.18 6.29 -10.78
N LEU A 220 1.54 5.38 -10.03
CA LEU A 220 2.06 4.01 -9.82
C LEU A 220 2.16 3.23 -11.14
N LYS A 221 1.32 3.54 -12.11
CA LYS A 221 1.34 2.97 -13.47
C LYS A 221 2.19 3.79 -14.46
N SER A 222 3.05 4.69 -13.98
CA SER A 222 4.02 5.39 -14.84
C SER A 222 5.12 4.44 -15.29
N LYS A 223 5.47 4.51 -16.59
CA LYS A 223 6.56 3.72 -17.17
C LYS A 223 7.96 4.17 -16.69
N LYS A 224 8.06 5.32 -16.03
CA LYS A 224 9.32 5.91 -15.54
C LYS A 224 9.30 5.93 -14.01
N SER A 225 10.01 5.03 -13.36
CA SER A 225 10.06 4.94 -11.90
C SER A 225 10.71 6.16 -11.23
N ALA A 226 11.59 6.88 -11.91
CA ALA A 226 12.12 8.16 -11.42
C ALA A 226 11.01 9.22 -11.23
N ALA A 227 10.02 9.28 -12.14
CA ALA A 227 8.87 10.16 -11.99
C ALA A 227 7.96 9.72 -10.81
N VAL A 228 7.87 8.41 -10.56
CA VAL A 228 7.13 7.89 -9.39
C VAL A 228 7.82 8.32 -8.09
N ALA A 229 9.14 8.19 -8.00
CA ALA A 229 9.92 8.59 -6.84
C ALA A 229 9.70 10.08 -6.46
N GLN A 230 9.66 10.97 -7.46
CA GLN A 230 9.45 12.41 -7.25
C GLN A 230 8.06 12.76 -6.71
N ARG A 231 7.05 11.91 -6.98
CA ARG A 231 5.65 12.15 -6.60
C ARG A 231 5.30 11.70 -5.18
N ARG A 232 6.24 11.06 -4.48
CA ARG A 232 6.14 10.70 -3.05
C ARG A 232 4.83 10.00 -2.70
N LEU A 233 4.59 8.84 -3.33
CA LEU A 233 3.49 7.94 -2.93
C LEU A 233 3.76 7.36 -1.55
N ASP A 234 2.69 6.96 -0.89
CA ASP A 234 2.70 6.25 0.37
C ASP A 234 1.95 4.92 0.26
N ALA A 235 2.13 4.02 1.24
CA ALA A 235 1.41 2.76 1.29
C ALA A 235 1.02 2.41 2.72
N TYR A 236 -0.25 2.01 2.90
CA TYR A 236 -0.76 1.43 4.14
C TYR A 236 -1.16 -0.01 3.92
N LEU A 237 -0.58 -0.93 4.72
CA LEU A 237 -0.82 -2.37 4.60
C LEU A 237 -1.93 -2.78 5.58
N TYR A 238 -2.86 -3.62 5.11
CA TYR A 238 -4.08 -3.97 5.84
C TYR A 238 -4.45 -5.46 5.79
N TYR A 239 -3.63 -6.32 5.18
CA TYR A 239 -3.90 -7.74 5.12
C TYR A 239 -2.61 -8.54 4.95
N LEU A 240 -2.31 -9.42 5.91
CA LEU A 240 -1.13 -10.28 5.92
C LEU A 240 -1.55 -11.73 5.74
N TRP A 241 -0.92 -12.42 4.79
CA TRP A 241 -1.14 -13.83 4.52
C TRP A 241 0.18 -14.60 4.35
N GLY A 242 0.23 -15.82 4.90
CA GLY A 242 1.33 -16.76 4.79
C GLY A 242 0.99 -18.05 5.54
N ASP A 243 1.49 -19.19 5.04
CA ASP A 243 1.13 -20.51 5.58
C ASP A 243 1.73 -20.76 6.98
N ALA A 244 2.87 -20.14 7.29
CA ALA A 244 3.57 -20.30 8.57
C ALA A 244 3.31 -19.17 9.58
N LEU A 245 2.28 -18.34 9.36
CA LEU A 245 1.91 -17.29 10.31
C LEU A 245 1.25 -17.88 11.55
N THR A 246 1.73 -17.50 12.73
CA THR A 246 1.26 -18.01 14.03
C THR A 246 0.08 -17.24 14.60
N ALA A 247 -0.05 -15.95 14.29
CA ALA A 247 -1.15 -15.10 14.75
C ALA A 247 -2.51 -15.63 14.25
N GLN A 248 -3.46 -15.75 15.18
CA GLN A 248 -4.77 -16.34 14.93
C GLN A 248 -5.87 -15.32 14.62
N THR A 249 -5.57 -14.05 14.82
CA THR A 249 -6.51 -12.96 14.56
C THR A 249 -5.96 -11.97 13.53
N HIS A 250 -6.87 -11.29 12.83
CA HIS A 250 -6.50 -10.26 11.88
C HIS A 250 -5.74 -9.10 12.55
N TYR A 251 -6.22 -8.66 13.70
CA TYR A 251 -5.60 -7.58 14.46
C TYR A 251 -4.15 -7.92 14.87
N GLU A 252 -3.93 -9.13 15.42
CA GLU A 252 -2.58 -9.60 15.76
C GLU A 252 -1.66 -9.69 14.54
N ARG A 253 -2.18 -10.13 13.37
CA ARG A 253 -1.40 -10.14 12.13
C ARG A 253 -0.96 -8.75 11.70
N MET A 254 -1.82 -7.74 11.85
CA MET A 254 -1.44 -6.36 11.55
C MET A 254 -0.43 -5.81 12.55
N GLN A 255 -0.55 -6.13 13.84
CA GLN A 255 0.47 -5.79 14.83
C GLN A 255 1.81 -6.50 14.54
N GLN A 256 1.78 -7.75 14.10
CA GLN A 256 2.98 -8.49 13.70
C GLN A 256 3.63 -7.83 12.47
N ALA A 257 2.86 -7.46 11.46
CA ALA A 257 3.36 -6.72 10.31
C ALA A 257 4.00 -5.37 10.72
N ALA A 258 3.39 -4.63 11.66
CA ALA A 258 3.98 -3.41 12.20
C ALA A 258 5.36 -3.64 12.86
N ARG A 259 5.49 -4.72 13.64
CA ARG A 259 6.78 -5.10 14.25
C ARG A 259 7.86 -5.44 13.22
N TRP A 260 7.46 -5.98 12.06
CA TRP A 260 8.38 -6.26 10.94
C TRP A 260 8.77 -5.01 10.15
N GLY A 261 8.19 -3.84 10.46
CA GLY A 261 8.52 -2.58 9.82
C GLY A 261 7.56 -2.14 8.72
N PHE A 262 6.40 -2.79 8.59
CA PHE A 262 5.38 -2.34 7.66
C PHE A 262 4.59 -1.16 8.21
N ASN A 263 4.26 -0.21 7.32
CA ASN A 263 3.36 0.88 7.64
C ASN A 263 1.91 0.36 7.66
N VAL A 264 1.39 0.12 8.85
CA VAL A 264 0.00 -0.29 9.08
C VAL A 264 -0.78 0.84 9.73
N SER A 265 -2.10 0.87 9.56
CA SER A 265 -2.91 1.91 10.16
C SER A 265 -2.88 1.83 11.69
N PRO A 266 -2.48 2.90 12.39
CA PRO A 266 -2.54 2.93 13.85
C PRO A 266 -3.98 3.11 14.39
N THR A 267 -4.94 3.35 13.50
CA THR A 267 -6.33 3.64 13.85
C THR A 267 -7.21 2.40 13.97
N ALA A 268 -6.68 1.21 13.64
CA ALA A 268 -7.40 -0.04 13.76
C ALA A 268 -7.86 -0.28 15.21
N LYS A 269 -9.13 -0.65 15.38
CA LYS A 269 -9.76 -0.87 16.69
C LYS A 269 -10.59 -2.16 16.69
N LEU A 270 -10.54 -2.91 17.78
CA LEU A 270 -11.44 -4.03 18.02
C LEU A 270 -12.77 -3.50 18.58
N ALA A 271 -13.86 -3.93 17.98
CA ALA A 271 -15.24 -3.72 18.42
C ALA A 271 -15.81 -5.04 18.92
N HIS A 272 -16.28 -5.03 20.18
CA HIS A 272 -16.89 -6.18 20.86
C HIS A 272 -18.41 -6.18 20.78
N SER A 273 -18.98 -5.10 20.23
CA SER A 273 -20.41 -4.91 20.08
C SER A 273 -20.74 -4.10 18.83
N LEU A 274 -21.99 -4.14 18.42
CA LEU A 274 -22.50 -3.30 17.33
C LEU A 274 -22.39 -1.80 17.67
N GLN A 275 -22.53 -1.41 18.94
CA GLN A 275 -22.37 -0.03 19.38
C GLN A 275 -20.93 0.46 19.21
N ASP A 276 -19.93 -0.37 19.54
CA ASP A 276 -18.50 -0.01 19.34
C ASP A 276 -18.21 0.28 17.85
N ILE A 277 -18.88 -0.45 16.94
CA ILE A 277 -18.75 -0.21 15.49
C ILE A 277 -19.34 1.15 15.12
N TYR A 278 -20.53 1.47 15.66
CA TYR A 278 -21.16 2.77 15.41
C TYR A 278 -20.34 3.93 15.96
N ASP A 279 -19.79 3.78 17.17
CA ASP A 279 -18.93 4.80 17.78
C ASP A 279 -17.66 5.04 16.93
N TYR A 280 -17.10 3.98 16.33
CA TYR A 280 -15.96 4.09 15.42
C TYR A 280 -16.35 4.80 14.11
N ILE A 281 -17.51 4.49 13.55
CA ILE A 281 -18.05 5.14 12.35
C ILE A 281 -18.25 6.64 12.60
N ASP A 282 -18.92 7.01 13.69
CA ASP A 282 -19.24 8.40 14.02
C ASP A 282 -17.98 9.24 14.24
N TYR A 283 -17.02 8.68 14.96
CA TYR A 283 -15.75 9.35 15.19
C TYR A 283 -15.01 9.65 13.88
N TRP A 284 -14.92 8.65 12.98
CA TRP A 284 -14.15 8.82 11.75
C TRP A 284 -14.90 9.52 10.63
N ASP A 285 -16.20 9.63 10.69
CA ASP A 285 -16.97 10.46 9.72
C ASP A 285 -16.53 11.93 9.79
N GLU A 286 -16.20 12.42 10.99
CA GLU A 286 -15.66 13.77 11.21
C GLU A 286 -14.14 13.82 11.18
N ALA A 287 -13.46 12.93 11.93
CA ALA A 287 -12.01 12.97 12.14
C ALA A 287 -11.20 12.71 10.86
N ARG A 288 -11.76 12.02 9.86
CA ARG A 288 -11.10 11.72 8.57
C ARG A 288 -10.61 12.96 7.84
N HIS A 289 -11.25 14.11 8.00
CA HIS A 289 -10.84 15.35 7.33
C HIS A 289 -9.51 15.91 7.82
N SER A 290 -9.03 15.45 8.98
CA SER A 290 -7.71 15.80 9.52
C SER A 290 -6.57 14.86 9.07
N LEU A 291 -6.90 13.79 8.34
CA LEU A 291 -5.91 12.82 7.89
C LEU A 291 -5.07 13.37 6.72
N PRO A 292 -3.77 13.03 6.65
CA PRO A 292 -2.91 13.47 5.56
C PRO A 292 -3.19 12.77 4.22
N PHE A 293 -4.20 11.87 4.17
CA PHE A 293 -4.58 11.09 3.00
C PHE A 293 -6.10 10.91 2.92
N ALA A 294 -6.58 10.58 1.71
CA ALA A 294 -8.00 10.36 1.48
C ALA A 294 -8.49 9.00 2.00
N THR A 295 -9.67 9.01 2.61
CA THR A 295 -10.42 7.81 3.00
C THR A 295 -11.87 7.95 2.54
N ASP A 296 -12.48 6.85 2.08
CA ASP A 296 -13.87 6.85 1.57
C ASP A 296 -14.83 6.05 2.45
N GLY A 297 -14.35 5.56 3.61
CA GLY A 297 -15.17 4.77 4.51
C GLY A 297 -14.38 4.02 5.58
N ILE A 298 -14.99 2.95 6.03
CA ILE A 298 -14.46 2.04 7.05
C ILE A 298 -14.57 0.61 6.54
N VAL A 299 -13.61 -0.23 6.86
CA VAL A 299 -13.65 -1.67 6.62
C VAL A 299 -13.90 -2.38 7.94
N LEU A 300 -14.91 -3.24 7.95
CA LEU A 300 -15.28 -4.08 9.08
C LEU A 300 -14.91 -5.53 8.74
N LYS A 301 -14.11 -6.17 9.58
CA LYS A 301 -13.64 -7.55 9.38
C LYS A 301 -13.86 -8.37 10.65
N VAL A 302 -14.42 -9.56 10.54
CA VAL A 302 -14.40 -10.53 11.65
C VAL A 302 -12.94 -10.78 12.04
N ASN A 303 -12.62 -10.66 13.32
CA ASN A 303 -11.23 -10.66 13.77
C ASN A 303 -10.59 -12.05 13.79
N ASP A 304 -11.29 -13.09 14.27
CA ASP A 304 -10.78 -14.47 14.32
C ASP A 304 -10.71 -15.09 12.93
N LEU A 305 -9.53 -15.58 12.54
CA LEU A 305 -9.28 -16.11 11.19
C LEU A 305 -9.97 -17.47 10.94
N ARG A 306 -10.24 -18.27 11.98
CA ARG A 306 -11.00 -19.52 11.85
C ARG A 306 -12.48 -19.21 11.61
N GLN A 307 -13.01 -18.16 12.26
CA GLN A 307 -14.36 -17.69 12.02
C GLN A 307 -14.49 -17.12 10.59
N GLN A 308 -13.48 -16.40 10.09
CA GLN A 308 -13.44 -15.96 8.68
C GLN A 308 -13.50 -17.14 7.70
N GLN A 309 -12.75 -18.22 7.97
CA GLN A 309 -12.77 -19.42 7.14
C GLN A 309 -14.13 -20.13 7.16
N ARG A 310 -14.78 -20.21 8.31
CA ARG A 310 -16.13 -20.79 8.45
C ARG A 310 -17.21 -19.99 7.72
N LEU A 311 -17.15 -18.67 7.80
CA LEU A 311 -18.08 -17.79 7.08
C LEU A 311 -17.85 -17.84 5.56
N GLY A 312 -16.61 -18.01 5.14
CA GLY A 312 -16.24 -18.21 3.74
C GLY A 312 -16.48 -17.00 2.86
N TYR A 313 -16.75 -17.29 1.59
CA TYR A 313 -16.81 -16.30 0.51
C TYR A 313 -18.06 -16.50 -0.34
N THR A 314 -18.49 -15.43 -0.98
CA THR A 314 -19.36 -15.49 -2.17
C THR A 314 -18.47 -15.53 -3.42
N ALA A 315 -19.07 -15.60 -4.61
CA ALA A 315 -18.31 -15.52 -5.86
C ALA A 315 -17.51 -14.20 -6.03
N LYS A 316 -17.90 -13.13 -5.32
CA LYS A 316 -17.28 -11.79 -5.48
C LYS A 316 -16.67 -11.22 -4.21
N ASN A 317 -17.22 -11.55 -3.03
CA ASN A 317 -16.88 -10.89 -1.77
C ASN A 317 -16.72 -11.89 -0.63
N PRO A 318 -15.86 -11.60 0.37
CA PRO A 318 -15.86 -12.35 1.62
C PRO A 318 -17.17 -12.11 2.39
N ARG A 319 -17.66 -13.13 3.11
CA ARG A 319 -18.83 -13.02 3.98
C ARG A 319 -18.48 -12.42 5.34
N TRP A 320 -17.21 -12.43 5.70
CA TRP A 320 -16.66 -12.00 6.98
C TRP A 320 -16.16 -10.54 6.97
N ALA A 321 -16.31 -9.82 5.85
CA ALA A 321 -15.91 -8.41 5.77
C ALA A 321 -16.85 -7.60 4.87
N ILE A 322 -17.05 -6.32 5.24
CA ILE A 322 -17.74 -5.32 4.43
C ILE A 322 -17.02 -3.99 4.46
N ALA A 323 -17.35 -3.13 3.51
CA ALA A 323 -16.95 -1.73 3.51
C ALA A 323 -18.19 -0.86 3.79
N TYR A 324 -18.15 -0.09 4.88
CA TYR A 324 -19.07 1.00 5.12
C TYR A 324 -18.52 2.27 4.46
N LYS A 325 -19.27 2.85 3.54
CA LYS A 325 -18.86 4.08 2.88
C LYS A 325 -19.50 5.29 3.55
N PHE A 326 -18.68 6.30 3.83
CA PHE A 326 -19.18 7.59 4.28
C PHE A 326 -20.11 8.20 3.23
N GLN A 327 -21.02 9.06 3.68
CA GLN A 327 -21.83 9.82 2.74
C GLN A 327 -20.92 10.70 1.88
N ALA A 328 -21.24 10.74 0.56
CA ALA A 328 -20.53 11.64 -0.33
C ALA A 328 -20.82 13.09 0.09
N GLU A 329 -19.78 13.91 0.05
CA GLU A 329 -19.96 15.34 0.25
C GLU A 329 -20.90 15.89 -0.82
N GLN A 330 -21.89 16.66 -0.37
CA GLN A 330 -22.85 17.30 -1.26
C GLN A 330 -22.49 18.77 -1.38
N ALA A 331 -22.26 19.21 -2.59
CA ALA A 331 -22.11 20.60 -2.91
C ALA A 331 -23.29 21.09 -3.74
N VAL A 332 -23.83 22.23 -3.39
CA VAL A 332 -24.87 22.89 -4.18
C VAL A 332 -24.22 23.80 -5.19
N THR A 333 -24.49 23.56 -6.47
CA THR A 333 -23.93 24.38 -7.55
C THR A 333 -25.01 24.77 -8.53
N ARG A 334 -24.70 25.72 -9.41
CA ARG A 334 -25.63 26.21 -10.44
C ARG A 334 -25.43 25.43 -11.74
N LEU A 335 -26.51 24.88 -12.29
CA LEU A 335 -26.49 24.31 -13.63
C LEU A 335 -26.41 25.48 -14.67
N LEU A 336 -25.35 25.48 -15.46
CA LEU A 336 -25.09 26.50 -16.49
C LEU A 336 -25.73 26.09 -17.83
N ASP A 337 -25.54 24.83 -18.23
CA ASP A 337 -26.02 24.30 -19.52
C ASP A 337 -26.08 22.77 -19.48
N VAL A 338 -26.80 22.18 -20.45
CA VAL A 338 -26.80 20.72 -20.69
C VAL A 338 -26.42 20.46 -22.14
N THR A 339 -25.26 19.84 -22.33
CA THR A 339 -24.81 19.39 -23.65
C THR A 339 -25.12 17.93 -23.87
N PHE A 340 -25.23 17.50 -25.12
CA PHE A 340 -25.47 16.09 -25.46
C PHE A 340 -24.26 15.51 -26.21
N GLN A 341 -23.76 14.41 -25.70
CA GLN A 341 -22.64 13.69 -26.33
C GLN A 341 -23.15 12.38 -26.92
N VAL A 342 -22.74 12.08 -28.15
CA VAL A 342 -23.09 10.82 -28.81
C VAL A 342 -21.95 9.83 -28.65
N GLY A 343 -22.20 8.73 -27.95
CA GLY A 343 -21.23 7.63 -27.78
C GLY A 343 -21.04 6.82 -29.07
N ARG A 344 -20.00 6.00 -29.09
CA ARG A 344 -19.62 5.15 -30.23
C ARG A 344 -20.77 4.22 -30.71
N THR A 345 -21.67 3.84 -29.82
CA THR A 345 -22.83 2.97 -30.10
C THR A 345 -24.09 3.77 -30.52
N GLY A 346 -23.98 5.07 -30.70
CA GLY A 346 -25.12 5.95 -31.00
C GLY A 346 -25.95 6.37 -29.78
N ALA A 347 -25.59 5.94 -28.56
CA ALA A 347 -26.25 6.36 -27.35
C ALA A 347 -25.99 7.86 -27.09
N VAL A 348 -27.03 8.62 -26.81
CA VAL A 348 -26.98 10.05 -26.49
C VAL A 348 -26.97 10.21 -24.98
N THR A 349 -25.87 10.80 -24.46
CA THR A 349 -25.68 11.04 -23.02
C THR A 349 -25.80 12.55 -22.74
N PRO A 350 -26.73 12.99 -21.90
CA PRO A 350 -26.74 14.38 -21.44
C PRO A 350 -25.59 14.62 -20.46
N VAL A 351 -24.89 15.74 -20.64
CA VAL A 351 -23.80 16.20 -19.77
C VAL A 351 -24.16 17.54 -19.19
N ALA A 352 -24.33 17.60 -17.88
CA ALA A 352 -24.58 18.85 -17.15
C ALA A 352 -23.27 19.64 -17.00
N ASN A 353 -23.26 20.86 -17.49
CA ASN A 353 -22.19 21.84 -17.28
C ASN A 353 -22.59 22.70 -16.06
N MET A 354 -21.81 22.59 -15.00
CA MET A 354 -22.13 23.24 -13.71
C MET A 354 -21.06 24.28 -13.36
N GLU A 355 -21.45 25.25 -12.55
CA GLU A 355 -20.51 26.20 -11.97
C GLU A 355 -19.52 25.45 -11.07
N PRO A 356 -18.20 25.69 -11.15
CA PRO A 356 -17.22 25.06 -10.29
C PRO A 356 -17.52 25.34 -8.80
N VAL A 357 -17.35 24.33 -7.94
CA VAL A 357 -17.53 24.40 -6.49
C VAL A 357 -16.26 23.92 -5.80
#